data_8d7f5efb222babd56da0a928b7d3e688
#
_entry.id   8d7f5efb222babd56da0a928b7d3e688
#
_cell.length_a   1.000
_cell.length_b   1.000
_cell.length_c   1.000
_cell.angle_alpha   90.00
_cell.angle_beta   90.00
_cell.angle_gamma   90.00
#
_symmetry.space_group_name_H-M   'P 1'
#
loop_
_entity.id
_entity.type
_entity.pdbx_description
1 polymer ?
#
loop_
_entity_poly.entity_id
_entity_poly.type
_entity_poly.pdbx_seq_one_letter_code
_entity_poly.pdbx_strand_id
1 'polypeptide(L)'
;MEPGRSLVAQCGSLITRVLFVKNGETKAFLIMDAGMNDLIRPALYGAYHKIENLSALSEGREDGLQQYDVVGPVCESSDVWGAGRELPFSRRGDIMAIRSAGAYGSVMSSRYNLRDIAPAVFSDDLK
;
A
#
# COMPACT_ATOMS: atom_id res chain seq x y z
N MET A 1 -25.76 -14.38 8.16
CA MET A 1 -24.72 -13.68 7.36
C MET A 1 -24.14 -12.59 8.25
N GLU A 2 -22.83 -12.51 8.37
CA GLU A 2 -22.14 -11.50 9.22
C GLU A 2 -21.25 -10.62 8.32
N PRO A 3 -21.79 -9.56 7.72
CA PRO A 3 -21.15 -8.81 6.64
C PRO A 3 -20.12 -7.76 7.14
N GLY A 4 -19.44 -7.99 8.27
CA GLY A 4 -18.56 -7.01 8.92
C GLY A 4 -17.56 -6.35 7.96
N ARG A 5 -16.72 -7.14 7.30
CA ARG A 5 -15.69 -6.60 6.38
C ARG A 5 -16.30 -5.83 5.21
N SER A 6 -17.38 -6.31 4.62
CA SER A 6 -17.98 -5.67 3.46
C SER A 6 -18.55 -4.28 3.75
N LEU A 7 -18.88 -4.01 5.01
CA LEU A 7 -19.40 -2.70 5.44
C LEU A 7 -18.31 -1.66 5.62
N VAL A 8 -17.15 -2.05 6.17
CA VAL A 8 -16.15 -1.08 6.63
C VAL A 8 -14.78 -1.17 5.90
N ALA A 9 -14.58 -2.17 5.05
CA ALA A 9 -13.30 -2.29 4.35
C ALA A 9 -12.98 -1.04 3.51
N GLN A 10 -13.97 -0.54 2.79
CA GLN A 10 -13.78 0.58 1.85
C GLN A 10 -13.66 1.94 2.52
N CYS A 11 -14.02 2.07 3.82
CA CYS A 11 -13.94 3.35 4.52
C CYS A 11 -12.51 3.75 4.90
N GLY A 12 -11.51 2.85 4.77
CA GLY A 12 -10.14 3.13 5.12
C GLY A 12 -9.16 2.85 3.99
N SER A 13 -8.09 3.62 3.96
CA SER A 13 -6.94 3.44 3.08
C SER A 13 -5.66 3.54 3.89
N LEU A 14 -4.69 2.68 3.59
CA LEU A 14 -3.34 2.85 4.10
C LEU A 14 -2.60 3.80 3.16
N ILE A 15 -2.13 4.93 3.69
CA ILE A 15 -1.33 5.90 2.95
C ILE A 15 0.14 5.59 3.19
N THR A 16 0.90 5.54 2.12
CA THR A 16 2.32 5.17 2.15
C THR A 16 3.10 5.99 1.13
N ARG A 17 4.41 6.04 1.27
CA ARG A 17 5.30 6.77 0.40
C ARG A 17 6.27 5.84 -0.31
N VAL A 18 6.58 6.15 -1.56
CA VAL A 18 7.64 5.46 -2.30
C VAL A 18 9.01 5.89 -1.77
N LEU A 19 9.74 4.96 -1.20
CA LEU A 19 11.12 5.15 -0.73
C LEU A 19 12.11 5.05 -1.89
N PHE A 20 11.95 4.02 -2.73
CA PHE A 20 12.82 3.78 -3.87
C PHE A 20 12.03 3.21 -5.05
N VAL A 21 12.50 3.55 -6.24
CA VAL A 21 12.12 2.89 -7.50
C VAL A 21 13.37 2.17 -8.00
N LYS A 22 13.31 0.86 -8.13
CA LYS A 22 14.41 0.05 -8.64
C LYS A 22 14.00 -0.55 -9.98
N ASN A 23 14.64 -0.09 -11.04
CA ASN A 23 14.48 -0.67 -12.38
C ASN A 23 15.52 -1.76 -12.57
N GLY A 24 15.09 -2.99 -12.79
CA GLY A 24 15.90 -4.11 -13.22
C GLY A 24 15.73 -4.35 -14.71
N GLU A 25 16.45 -5.32 -15.25
CA GLU A 25 16.37 -5.67 -16.69
C GLU A 25 14.98 -6.22 -17.08
N THR A 26 14.32 -6.94 -16.19
CA THR A 26 13.04 -7.61 -16.47
C THR A 26 11.89 -7.08 -15.64
N LYS A 27 12.15 -6.41 -14.51
CA LYS A 27 11.15 -5.97 -13.55
C LYS A 27 11.51 -4.62 -12.93
N ALA A 28 10.49 -3.83 -12.67
CA ALA A 28 10.59 -2.64 -11.84
C ALA A 28 9.97 -2.90 -10.45
N PHE A 29 10.60 -2.37 -9.42
CA PHE A 29 10.12 -2.46 -8.05
C PHE A 29 9.77 -1.08 -7.51
N LEU A 30 8.64 -0.98 -6.82
CA LEU A 30 8.31 0.14 -5.95
C LEU A 30 8.46 -0.32 -4.51
N ILE A 31 9.41 0.27 -3.80
CA ILE A 31 9.66 -0.02 -2.38
C ILE A 31 8.97 1.07 -1.57
N MET A 32 7.98 0.66 -0.77
CA MET A 32 7.16 1.55 0.05
C MET A 32 7.74 1.73 1.45
N ASP A 33 7.31 2.77 2.16
CA ASP A 33 7.61 2.90 3.60
C ASP A 33 6.67 2.08 4.48
N ALA A 34 5.46 1.75 4.04
CA ALA A 34 4.60 0.78 4.71
C ALA A 34 4.99 -0.66 4.36
N GLY A 35 4.87 -1.56 5.30
CA GLY A 35 5.15 -2.99 5.15
C GLY A 35 4.01 -3.88 5.61
N MET A 36 4.26 -5.19 5.56
CA MET A 36 3.28 -6.20 5.98
C MET A 36 2.86 -6.04 7.46
N ASN A 37 3.67 -5.37 8.27
CA ASN A 37 3.34 -5.04 9.66
C ASN A 37 2.20 -4.03 9.78
N ASP A 38 1.99 -3.17 8.78
CA ASP A 38 0.92 -2.16 8.76
C ASP A 38 -0.39 -2.71 8.22
N LEU A 39 -0.34 -3.61 7.22
CA LEU A 39 -1.49 -4.30 6.64
C LEU A 39 -1.09 -5.71 6.23
N ILE A 40 -1.28 -6.68 7.10
CA ILE A 40 -0.83 -8.07 6.92
C ILE A 40 -1.59 -8.85 5.85
N ARG A 41 -2.76 -8.39 5.44
CA ARG A 41 -3.69 -9.17 4.62
C ARG A 41 -3.13 -9.68 3.28
N PRO A 42 -2.36 -8.90 2.50
CA PRO A 42 -1.72 -9.43 1.29
C PRO A 42 -0.78 -10.60 1.60
N ALA A 43 0.08 -10.46 2.61
CA ALA A 43 1.05 -11.48 2.99
C ALA A 43 0.39 -12.75 3.57
N LEU A 44 -0.65 -12.57 4.41
CA LEU A 44 -1.27 -13.68 5.15
C LEU A 44 -2.31 -14.44 4.31
N TYR A 45 -3.07 -13.74 3.48
CA TYR A 45 -4.23 -14.30 2.77
C TYR A 45 -4.14 -14.20 1.25
N GLY A 46 -3.07 -13.62 0.70
CA GLY A 46 -3.03 -13.27 -0.71
C GLY A 46 -4.11 -12.25 -1.11
N ALA A 47 -4.56 -11.45 -0.14
CA ALA A 47 -5.67 -10.52 -0.35
C ALA A 47 -5.28 -9.42 -1.35
N TYR A 48 -6.17 -9.19 -2.32
CA TYR A 48 -6.02 -8.08 -3.24
C TYR A 48 -6.43 -6.77 -2.57
N HIS A 49 -5.57 -5.77 -2.69
CA HIS A 49 -5.86 -4.38 -2.39
C HIS A 49 -5.50 -3.52 -3.61
N LYS A 50 -6.39 -2.62 -4.01
CA LYS A 50 -6.09 -1.66 -5.08
C LYS A 50 -5.02 -0.71 -4.61
N ILE A 51 -4.01 -0.49 -5.44
CA ILE A 51 -2.92 0.45 -5.20
C ILE A 51 -3.09 1.61 -6.19
N GLU A 52 -3.01 2.84 -5.70
CA GLU A 52 -3.13 4.05 -6.51
C GLU A 52 -1.99 5.02 -6.19
N ASN A 53 -1.43 5.63 -7.22
CA ASN A 53 -0.45 6.70 -7.06
C ASN A 53 -1.17 8.05 -6.97
N LEU A 54 -1.36 8.55 -5.76
CA LEU A 54 -2.07 9.81 -5.51
C LEU A 54 -1.29 11.03 -6.01
N SER A 55 0.04 10.99 -5.94
CA SER A 55 0.88 12.07 -6.47
C SER A 55 0.77 12.16 -7.98
N ALA A 56 0.79 11.02 -8.68
CA ALA A 56 0.60 10.99 -10.12
C ALA A 56 -0.77 11.54 -10.54
N LEU A 57 -1.82 11.12 -9.81
CA LEU A 57 -3.18 11.64 -10.02
C LEU A 57 -3.24 13.17 -9.85
N SER A 58 -2.69 13.69 -8.75
CA SER A 58 -2.75 15.14 -8.45
C SER A 58 -1.93 16.00 -9.43
N GLU A 59 -0.87 15.42 -10.02
CA GLU A 59 0.03 16.08 -10.96
C GLU A 59 -0.36 15.87 -12.43
N GLY A 60 -1.44 15.13 -12.71
CA GLY A 60 -1.85 14.78 -14.07
C GLY A 60 -0.86 13.89 -14.82
N ARG A 61 -0.12 13.04 -14.10
CA ARG A 61 0.86 12.08 -14.65
C ARG A 61 0.27 10.69 -14.83
N GLU A 62 -0.95 10.61 -15.28
CA GLU A 62 -1.63 9.31 -15.47
C GLU A 62 -1.31 8.68 -16.83
N ASP A 63 -0.77 9.46 -17.74
CA ASP A 63 -0.36 8.99 -19.07
C ASP A 63 0.89 8.12 -18.96
N GLY A 64 0.80 6.91 -19.48
CA GLY A 64 1.88 5.93 -19.44
C GLY A 64 1.87 5.07 -18.18
N LEU A 65 1.57 3.80 -18.36
CA LEU A 65 1.58 2.79 -17.32
C LEU A 65 2.87 1.97 -17.38
N GLN A 66 3.37 1.59 -16.25
CA GLN A 66 4.47 0.65 -16.09
C GLN A 66 4.08 -0.45 -15.10
N GLN A 67 4.57 -1.66 -15.34
CA GLN A 67 4.39 -2.76 -14.41
C GLN A 67 5.43 -2.71 -13.30
N TYR A 68 4.94 -2.82 -12.06
CA TYR A 68 5.77 -2.83 -10.86
C TYR A 68 5.44 -4.03 -9.96
N ASP A 69 6.47 -4.60 -9.37
CA ASP A 69 6.32 -5.39 -8.15
C ASP A 69 6.36 -4.39 -6.97
N VAL A 70 5.23 -4.23 -6.27
CA VAL A 70 5.10 -3.29 -5.17
C VAL A 70 5.38 -4.02 -3.87
N VAL A 71 6.41 -3.57 -3.13
CA VAL A 71 6.94 -4.26 -1.97
C VAL A 71 7.12 -3.31 -0.78
N GLY A 72 7.09 -3.86 0.43
CA GLY A 72 7.40 -3.12 1.65
C GLY A 72 8.90 -3.14 1.99
N PRO A 73 9.28 -2.53 3.11
CA PRO A 73 10.68 -2.39 3.53
C PRO A 73 11.12 -3.49 4.51
N VAL A 74 10.24 -4.43 4.85
CA VAL A 74 10.54 -5.50 5.81
C VAL A 74 11.38 -6.57 5.16
N CYS A 75 12.33 -7.14 5.88
CA CYS A 75 13.23 -8.18 5.38
C CYS A 75 12.53 -9.55 5.38
N GLU A 76 11.44 -9.64 4.63
CA GLU A 76 10.60 -10.84 4.45
C GLU A 76 10.18 -10.98 2.99
N SER A 77 10.26 -12.18 2.45
CA SER A 77 9.84 -12.44 1.06
C SER A 77 8.33 -12.28 0.85
N SER A 78 7.55 -12.32 1.92
CA SER A 78 6.10 -12.11 1.91
C SER A 78 5.70 -10.62 2.01
N ASP A 79 6.64 -9.70 2.18
CA ASP A 79 6.36 -8.26 2.25
C ASP A 79 6.11 -7.67 0.85
N VAL A 80 5.06 -8.18 0.21
CA VAL A 80 4.65 -7.85 -1.16
C VAL A 80 3.20 -7.38 -1.16
N TRP A 81 2.98 -6.17 -1.65
CA TRP A 81 1.64 -5.61 -1.87
C TRP A 81 0.98 -6.14 -3.13
N GLY A 82 1.79 -6.46 -4.13
CA GLY A 82 1.34 -7.08 -5.37
C GLY A 82 2.43 -7.09 -6.43
N ALA A 83 2.49 -8.18 -7.18
CA ALA A 83 3.38 -8.34 -8.32
C ALA A 83 2.70 -7.89 -9.62
N GLY A 84 3.48 -7.31 -10.53
CA GLY A 84 3.03 -6.93 -11.86
C GLY A 84 1.89 -5.91 -11.87
N ARG A 85 1.88 -4.97 -10.93
CA ARG A 85 0.84 -3.92 -10.85
C ARG A 85 1.09 -2.86 -11.90
N GLU A 86 0.09 -2.60 -12.72
CA GLU A 86 0.11 -1.49 -13.68
C GLU A 86 -0.21 -0.19 -12.95
N LEU A 87 0.76 0.70 -12.88
CA LEU A 87 0.66 1.99 -12.21
C LEU A 87 1.27 3.09 -13.10
N PRO A 88 0.84 4.35 -12.95
CA PRO A 88 1.53 5.48 -13.56
C PRO A 88 3.02 5.49 -13.21
N PHE A 89 3.84 6.07 -14.10
CA PHE A 89 5.27 6.25 -13.79
C PHE A 89 5.44 6.88 -12.42
N SER A 90 6.01 6.10 -11.51
CA SER A 90 6.15 6.46 -10.10
C SER A 90 7.56 6.89 -9.78
N ARG A 91 7.69 7.82 -8.85
CA ARG A 91 8.96 8.42 -8.43
C ARG A 91 9.16 8.24 -6.93
N ARG A 92 10.41 8.31 -6.50
CA ARG A 92 10.73 8.43 -5.07
C ARG A 92 10.02 9.64 -4.48
N GLY A 93 9.35 9.45 -3.35
CA GLY A 93 8.59 10.46 -2.65
C GLY A 93 7.11 10.51 -3.02
N ASP A 94 6.68 9.84 -4.10
CA ASP A 94 5.26 9.76 -4.44
C ASP A 94 4.44 9.16 -3.30
N ILE A 95 3.26 9.72 -3.08
CA ILE A 95 2.29 9.22 -2.10
C ILE A 95 1.36 8.21 -2.79
N MET A 96 1.24 7.06 -2.16
CA MET A 96 0.41 5.96 -2.63
C MET A 96 -0.72 5.69 -1.67
N ALA A 97 -1.84 5.20 -2.17
CA ALA A 97 -2.93 4.68 -1.36
C ALA A 97 -3.14 3.19 -1.62
N ILE A 98 -3.16 2.40 -0.54
CA ILE A 98 -3.58 1.00 -0.56
C ILE A 98 -5.01 0.97 -0.04
N ARG A 99 -5.96 0.72 -0.94
CA ARG A 99 -7.39 0.85 -0.67
C ARG A 99 -7.97 -0.32 0.11
N SER A 100 -9.17 -0.10 0.65
CA SER A 100 -9.94 -1.13 1.38
C SER A 100 -9.22 -1.67 2.63
N ALA A 101 -8.50 -0.80 3.33
CA ALA A 101 -7.79 -1.13 4.56
C ALA A 101 -8.62 -0.89 5.84
N GLY A 102 -9.88 -0.44 5.73
CA GLY A 102 -10.73 -0.10 6.88
C GLY A 102 -11.14 -1.30 7.73
N ALA A 103 -11.14 -2.52 7.17
CA ALA A 103 -11.36 -3.73 7.93
C ALA A 103 -10.07 -4.55 8.01
N TYR A 104 -9.70 -4.94 9.24
CA TYR A 104 -8.52 -5.76 9.53
C TYR A 104 -7.18 -5.13 9.08
N GLY A 105 -7.14 -3.81 8.88
CA GLY A 105 -5.90 -3.07 8.71
C GLY A 105 -5.24 -2.82 10.07
N SER A 106 -5.58 -1.72 10.73
CA SER A 106 -4.95 -1.31 11.99
C SER A 106 -5.08 -2.35 13.11
N VAL A 107 -6.21 -3.06 13.20
CA VAL A 107 -6.44 -4.06 14.26
C VAL A 107 -5.52 -5.28 14.16
N MET A 108 -4.98 -5.58 12.99
CA MET A 108 -4.01 -6.66 12.75
C MET A 108 -2.59 -6.13 12.55
N SER A 109 -2.37 -4.83 12.67
CA SER A 109 -1.03 -4.27 12.58
C SER A 109 -0.17 -4.70 13.77
N SER A 110 1.14 -4.73 13.55
CA SER A 110 2.11 -5.19 14.55
C SER A 110 3.38 -4.36 14.54
N ARG A 111 4.18 -4.51 15.58
CA ARG A 111 5.52 -3.91 15.67
C ARG A 111 6.62 -4.84 15.13
N TYR A 112 6.26 -5.70 14.20
CA TYR A 112 7.24 -6.58 13.56
C TYR A 112 8.42 -5.76 13.00
N ASN A 113 9.64 -6.30 13.13
CA ASN A 113 10.88 -5.61 12.80
C ASN A 113 11.10 -4.28 13.56
N LEU A 114 10.53 -4.15 14.78
CA LEU A 114 10.62 -2.96 15.64
C LEU A 114 10.07 -1.69 14.97
N ARG A 115 9.16 -1.85 14.02
CA ARG A 115 8.50 -0.73 13.35
C ARG A 115 7.36 -0.19 14.23
N ASP A 116 7.16 1.10 14.18
CA ASP A 116 6.01 1.70 14.83
C ASP A 116 4.73 1.41 14.02
N ILE A 117 3.61 1.34 14.74
CA ILE A 117 2.29 1.21 14.13
C ILE A 117 1.91 2.54 13.49
N ALA A 118 1.46 2.50 12.24
CA ALA A 118 0.99 3.69 11.54
C ALA A 118 -0.17 4.35 12.30
N PRO A 119 -0.15 5.67 12.51
CA PRO A 119 -1.24 6.38 13.16
C PRO A 119 -2.51 6.32 12.32
N ALA A 120 -3.67 6.21 12.98
CA ALA A 120 -4.96 6.38 12.33
C ALA A 120 -5.36 7.86 12.34
N VAL A 121 -5.85 8.34 11.20
CA VAL A 121 -6.43 9.68 11.04
C VAL A 121 -7.87 9.49 10.59
N PHE A 122 -8.80 10.10 11.27
CA PHE A 122 -10.22 10.04 10.93
C PHE A 122 -10.64 11.31 10.18
N SER A 123 -11.63 11.20 9.29
CA SER A 123 -12.11 12.33 8.51
C SER A 123 -12.58 13.50 9.40
N ASP A 124 -13.04 13.21 10.60
CA ASP A 124 -13.50 14.23 11.56
C ASP A 124 -12.32 15.02 12.17
N ASP A 125 -11.12 14.47 12.14
CA ASP A 125 -9.88 15.14 12.62
C ASP A 125 -9.34 16.15 11.60
N LEU A 126 -9.87 16.15 10.38
CA LEU A 126 -9.41 17.00 9.26
C LEU A 126 -10.21 18.31 9.08
N LYS A 127 -11.05 18.66 10.03
CA LYS A 127 -11.89 19.88 10.01
C LYS A 127 -11.17 21.08 10.58
#